data_3e05c2ebc1a47a9219f36443260fa5c2
#
_entry.id   3e05c2ebc1a47a9219f36443260fa5c2
#
_cell.length_a   1.000
_cell.length_b   1.000
_cell.length_c   1.000
_cell.angle_alpha   90.00
_cell.angle_beta   90.00
_cell.angle_gamma   90.00
#
_symmetry.space_group_name_H-M   'P 1'
#
loop_
_entity.id
_entity.type
_entity.pdbx_description
1 polymer ?
#
loop_
_entity_poly.entity_id
_entity_poly.type
_entity_poly.pdbx_seq_one_letter_code
_entity_poly.pdbx_strand_id
1 'polypeptide(L)' 'MEGRKGYMKKVQFRSYEELPLMLSVPEMAAALGISRAGAYELVRTEGFPALKIGSRIVIPKDELQEWVKRNTGVR' A
#
# COMPACT_ATOMS: atom_id res chain seq x y z
N MET A 1 -6.96 -1.86 -27.10
CA MET A 1 -7.11 -1.93 -26.73
C MET A 1 -6.90 -1.98 -26.08
N GLU A 2 -6.76 -2.03 -26.06
CA GLU A 2 -6.74 -2.04 -25.48
C GLU A 2 -6.87 -2.16 -24.65
N GLY A 3 -6.97 -2.24 -24.57
CA GLY A 3 -7.37 -2.38 -23.87
C GLY A 3 -7.25 -2.88 -23.18
N ARG A 4 -7.16 -3.01 -23.32
CA ARG A 4 -7.14 -3.50 -22.86
C ARG A 4 -6.95 -3.66 -22.20
N LYS A 5 -6.91 -3.65 -22.18
CA LYS A 5 -6.84 -3.84 -21.65
C LYS A 5 -7.02 -3.76 -20.81
N GLY A 6 -7.47 -3.61 -20.61
CA GLY A 6 -7.83 -3.47 -19.86
C GLY A 6 -7.93 -3.93 -18.79
N TYR A 7 -7.99 -4.55 -18.70
CA TYR A 7 -7.94 -4.97 -17.93
C TYR A 7 -7.25 -5.09 -16.99
N MET A 8 -6.93 -5.30 -16.87
CA MET A 8 -6.24 -5.35 -15.97
C MET A 8 -5.79 -4.16 -15.66
N LYS A 9 -6.41 -3.45 -15.03
CA LYS A 9 -5.98 -2.28 -14.73
C LYS A 9 -5.10 -2.28 -13.63
N LYS A 10 -3.97 -1.78 -13.70
CA LYS A 10 -3.09 -1.60 -12.61
C LYS A 10 -3.47 -0.41 -11.87
N VAL A 11 -3.48 -0.48 -10.57
CA VAL A 11 -3.69 0.67 -9.70
C VAL A 11 -2.42 1.48 -9.71
N GLN A 12 -2.53 2.76 -10.01
CA GLN A 12 -1.37 3.64 -10.04
C GLN A 12 -1.66 4.93 -9.30
N PHE A 13 -0.70 5.38 -8.53
CA PHE A 13 -0.81 6.64 -7.81
C PHE A 13 0.39 7.51 -8.16
N ARG A 14 0.15 8.77 -8.48
CA ARG A 14 1.21 9.68 -8.84
C ARG A 14 1.70 10.51 -7.69
N SER A 15 0.87 10.67 -6.67
CA SER A 15 1.24 11.48 -5.54
C SER A 15 0.53 10.97 -4.31
N TYR A 16 1.01 11.42 -3.17
CA TYR A 16 0.42 11.06 -1.91
C TYR A 16 -1.06 11.45 -1.85
N GLU A 17 -1.38 12.62 -2.42
CA GLU A 17 -2.75 13.12 -2.36
C GLU A 17 -3.73 12.24 -3.10
N GLU A 18 -3.25 11.48 -4.07
CA GLU A 18 -4.13 10.60 -4.83
C GLU A 18 -4.50 9.34 -4.04
N LEU A 19 -3.80 9.07 -2.97
CA LEU A 19 -4.06 7.88 -2.18
C LEU A 19 -5.35 8.05 -1.37
N PRO A 20 -6.17 7.01 -1.29
CA PRO A 20 -7.32 7.08 -0.38
C PRO A 20 -6.84 7.11 1.06
N LEU A 21 -7.69 7.59 1.95
CA LEU A 21 -7.34 7.69 3.36
C LEU A 21 -6.90 6.35 3.94
N MET A 22 -7.61 5.29 3.56
CA MET A 22 -7.27 3.95 3.99
C MET A 22 -6.96 3.12 2.76
N LEU A 23 -5.81 2.46 2.77
CA LEU A 23 -5.36 1.67 1.65
C LEU A 23 -5.63 0.20 1.91
N SER A 24 -6.05 -0.51 0.87
CA SER A 24 -6.05 -1.96 0.93
C SER A 24 -4.61 -2.42 0.74
N VAL A 25 -4.36 -3.72 0.98
CA VAL A 25 -3.00 -4.23 0.78
C VAL A 25 -2.57 -4.10 -0.68
N PRO A 26 -3.41 -4.45 -1.67
CA PRO A 26 -3.00 -4.23 -3.06
C PRO A 26 -2.74 -2.75 -3.39
N GLU A 27 -3.53 -1.85 -2.82
CA GLU A 27 -3.32 -0.43 -3.06
C GLU A 27 -2.00 0.03 -2.46
N MET A 28 -1.68 -0.48 -1.26
CA MET A 28 -0.40 -0.15 -0.65
C MET A 28 0.74 -0.68 -1.49
N ALA A 29 0.59 -1.89 -2.03
CA ALA A 29 1.63 -2.46 -2.89
C ALA A 29 1.87 -1.55 -4.08
N ALA A 30 0.79 -1.06 -4.70
CA ALA A 30 0.92 -0.17 -5.84
C ALA A 30 1.58 1.15 -5.45
N ALA A 31 1.19 1.69 -4.29
CA ALA A 31 1.74 2.95 -3.83
C ALA A 31 3.24 2.84 -3.55
N LEU A 32 3.66 1.71 -3.01
CA LEU A 32 5.07 1.51 -2.67
C LEU A 32 5.89 0.93 -3.82
N GLY A 33 5.21 0.50 -4.88
CA GLY A 33 5.91 -0.08 -6.02
C GLY A 33 6.47 -1.46 -5.74
N ILE A 34 5.80 -2.25 -4.92
CA ILE A 34 6.26 -3.58 -4.56
C ILE A 34 5.20 -4.61 -4.93
N SER A 35 5.58 -5.88 -4.87
CA SER A 35 4.66 -6.95 -5.17
C SER A 35 3.63 -7.10 -4.06
N ARG A 36 2.53 -7.78 -4.35
CA ARG A 36 1.54 -8.05 -3.32
C ARG A 36 2.13 -8.90 -2.21
N ALA A 37 2.94 -9.89 -2.59
CA ALA A 37 3.58 -10.74 -1.59
C ALA A 37 4.42 -9.90 -0.64
N GLY A 38 5.17 -8.93 -1.19
CA GLY A 38 5.96 -8.03 -0.36
C GLY A 38 5.11 -7.18 0.55
N ALA A 39 3.96 -6.73 0.04
CA ALA A 39 3.05 -5.93 0.85
C ALA A 39 2.46 -6.74 2.00
N TYR A 40 2.10 -8.00 1.75
CA TYR A 40 1.59 -8.84 2.82
C TYR A 40 2.66 -9.15 3.85
N GLU A 41 3.91 -9.25 3.41
CA GLU A 41 5.01 -9.42 4.35
C GLU A 41 5.13 -8.20 5.26
N LEU A 42 5.01 -7.00 4.69
CA LEU A 42 5.06 -5.79 5.47
C LEU A 42 3.94 -5.74 6.50
N VAL A 43 2.74 -6.14 6.10
CA VAL A 43 1.60 -6.11 7.01
C VAL A 43 1.84 -6.99 8.22
N ARG A 44 2.57 -8.08 8.03
CA ARG A 44 2.86 -9.00 9.13
C ARG A 44 4.05 -8.56 9.95
N THR A 45 4.76 -7.54 9.52
CA THR A 45 5.93 -7.05 10.25
C THR A 45 5.47 -6.35 11.52
N GLU A 46 6.10 -6.70 12.62
CA GLU A 46 5.74 -6.09 13.89
C GLU A 46 5.95 -4.59 13.85
N GLY A 47 4.98 -3.84 14.32
CA GLY A 47 5.09 -2.39 14.33
C GLY A 47 4.59 -1.72 13.07
N PHE A 48 4.22 -2.51 12.06
CA PHE A 48 3.71 -1.92 10.84
C PHE A 48 2.28 -1.41 11.08
N PRO A 49 1.95 -0.21 10.58
CA PRO A 49 0.64 0.41 10.86
C PRO A 49 -0.49 -0.18 10.01
N ALA A 50 -0.88 -1.40 10.32
CA ALA A 50 -2.01 -2.03 9.66
C ALA A 50 -3.15 -2.14 10.64
N LEU A 51 -4.36 -1.95 10.13
CA LEU A 51 -5.56 -1.99 10.96
C LEU A 51 -6.47 -3.08 10.41
N LYS A 52 -6.94 -3.94 11.28
CA LYS A 52 -7.84 -4.99 10.86
C LYS A 52 -9.26 -4.61 11.22
N ILE A 53 -10.12 -4.52 10.22
CA ILE A 53 -11.51 -4.19 10.42
C ILE A 53 -12.32 -5.33 9.87
N GLY A 54 -12.94 -6.11 10.76
CA GLY A 54 -13.61 -7.32 10.35
C GLY A 54 -12.62 -8.26 9.71
N SER A 55 -12.86 -8.66 8.48
CA SER A 55 -11.95 -9.54 7.76
C SER A 55 -11.04 -8.76 6.82
N ARG A 56 -11.11 -7.43 6.87
CA ARG A 56 -10.31 -6.62 5.97
C ARG A 56 -9.12 -6.02 6.68
N ILE A 57 -8.03 -5.90 5.95
CA ILE A 57 -6.83 -5.25 6.45
C ILE A 57 -6.69 -3.95 5.66
N VAL A 58 -6.58 -2.84 6.39
CA VAL A 58 -6.40 -1.55 5.74
C VAL A 58 -5.22 -0.85 6.38
N ILE A 59 -4.61 0.04 5.64
CA ILE A 59 -3.44 0.77 6.10
C ILE A 59 -3.74 2.26 5.98
N PRO A 60 -3.79 3.00 7.10
CA PRO A 60 -4.00 4.45 7.03
C PRO A 60 -2.81 5.10 6.33
N LYS A 61 -3.07 5.91 5.32
CA LYS A 61 -1.97 6.44 4.53
C LYS A 61 -1.06 7.35 5.35
N ASP A 62 -1.61 8.10 6.30
CA ASP A 62 -0.79 8.98 7.11
C ASP A 62 0.17 8.17 7.98
N GLU A 63 -0.30 7.07 8.55
CA GLU A 63 0.54 6.22 9.36
C GLU A 63 1.59 5.51 8.50
N LEU A 64 1.20 5.13 7.29
CA LEU A 64 2.16 4.52 6.38
C LEU A 64 3.27 5.50 6.05
N GLN A 65 2.92 6.76 5.82
CA GLN A 65 3.92 7.76 5.50
C GLN A 65 4.90 7.92 6.65
N GLU A 66 4.40 7.97 7.88
CA GLU A 66 5.27 8.09 9.05
C GLU A 66 6.16 6.87 9.21
N TRP A 67 5.60 5.69 8.94
CA TRP A 67 6.39 4.46 9.03
C TRP A 67 7.53 4.48 8.02
N VAL A 68 7.23 4.92 6.80
CA VAL A 68 8.25 4.99 5.77
C VAL A 68 9.35 5.95 6.19
N LYS A 69 8.98 7.10 6.75
CA LYS A 69 9.98 8.06 7.21
C LYS A 69 10.88 7.49 8.27
N ARG A 70 10.29 6.78 9.23
CA ARG A 70 11.07 6.21 10.33
C ARG A 70 12.01 5.12 9.86
N ASN A 71 11.69 4.47 8.76
CA ASN A 71 12.48 3.35 8.27
C ASN A 71 13.32 3.70 7.05
N THR A 72 13.30 4.95 6.65
CA THR A 72 14.12 5.42 5.54
C THR A 72 15.52 5.72 6.04
N GLY A 73 16.50 5.43 5.23
CA GLY A 73 17.87 5.69 5.61
C GLY A 73 18.54 4.55 6.32
N VAL A 74 17.83 3.46 6.48
CA VAL A 74 18.41 2.28 7.10
C VAL A 74 19.39 1.67 6.12
N ARG A 75 20.52 1.21 6.61
CA ARG A 75 21.48 0.67 5.72
C ARG A 75 21.84 -0.66 5.99
#